data_d7faae6aecdf07cd8524f8510ead086b
#
_entry.id   d7faae6aecdf07cd8524f8510ead086b
#
_cell.length_a   1.000
_cell.length_b   1.000
_cell.length_c   1.000
_cell.angle_alpha   90.00
_cell.angle_beta   90.00
_cell.angle_gamma   90.00
#
_symmetry.space_group_name_H-M   'P 1'
#
loop_
_entity.id
_entity.type
_entity.pdbx_description
1 polymer ?
#
loop_
_entity_poly.entity_id
_entity_poly.type
_entity_poly.pdbx_seq_one_letter_code
_entity_poly.pdbx_strand_id
1 'polypeptide(L)'
;INGEPLSDEQYQILEELYGYSQDLTGAFQAVWTDLGNSAYNWSDISRDSANILNDEGLMEKYASLRTLGDPFEDYPSLIYDGPFSEHMKTVKDPGPEGEEVSREKAEEYVGQLFQAYTPAVEYVGTETNGIIEVYSFKVTFGEENAHVAYVDISKKAGKLCSMIFNRDVGEAALSPTQAVKAGERYLESLGYTDMKSSYYSVQGNYVTANYSYYKDGIIYYPDMVKVKVALDTGEVTGFE
;
A
#
# COMPACT_ATOMS: atom_id res chain seq x y z
N ILE A 1 -25.84 -18.10 0.90
CA ILE A 1 -27.19 -17.81 0.40
C ILE A 1 -28.09 -18.82 1.07
N ASN A 2 -28.98 -18.35 1.95
CA ASN A 2 -29.80 -19.22 2.84
C ASN A 2 -30.99 -19.91 2.13
N GLY A 3 -30.98 -19.99 0.77
CA GLY A 3 -32.00 -20.65 0.00
C GLY A 3 -33.36 -19.93 -0.08
N GLU A 4 -33.44 -18.71 0.46
CA GLU A 4 -34.63 -17.88 0.28
C GLU A 4 -34.63 -17.25 -1.11
N PRO A 5 -35.80 -17.16 -1.79
CA PRO A 5 -35.88 -16.47 -3.08
C PRO A 5 -35.56 -14.97 -2.89
N LEU A 6 -34.91 -14.37 -3.90
CA LEU A 6 -34.68 -12.94 -3.94
C LEU A 6 -36.01 -12.16 -3.93
N SER A 7 -36.03 -11.00 -3.27
CA SER A 7 -37.13 -10.06 -3.41
C SER A 7 -37.13 -9.46 -4.83
N ASP A 8 -38.29 -8.93 -5.25
CA ASP A 8 -38.40 -8.27 -6.58
C ASP A 8 -37.39 -7.13 -6.72
N GLU A 9 -37.16 -6.38 -5.66
CA GLU A 9 -36.19 -5.29 -5.61
C GLU A 9 -34.74 -5.80 -5.75
N GLN A 10 -34.40 -6.89 -5.06
CA GLN A 10 -33.07 -7.52 -5.20
C GLN A 10 -32.86 -8.10 -6.59
N TYR A 11 -33.90 -8.65 -7.19
CA TYR A 11 -33.84 -9.16 -8.56
C TYR A 11 -33.62 -8.04 -9.56
N GLN A 12 -34.31 -6.90 -9.41
CA GLN A 12 -34.15 -5.74 -10.26
C GLN A 12 -32.72 -5.18 -10.18
N ILE A 13 -32.17 -5.05 -8.98
CA ILE A 13 -30.78 -4.63 -8.77
C ILE A 13 -29.80 -5.57 -9.49
N LEU A 14 -30.02 -6.87 -9.44
CA LEU A 14 -29.16 -7.84 -10.13
C LEU A 14 -29.27 -7.74 -11.65
N GLU A 15 -30.45 -7.49 -12.19
CA GLU A 15 -30.62 -7.25 -13.65
C GLU A 15 -29.88 -5.98 -14.10
N GLU A 16 -29.96 -4.91 -13.33
CA GLU A 16 -29.25 -3.66 -13.62
C GLU A 16 -27.74 -3.85 -13.52
N LEU A 17 -27.23 -4.53 -12.49
CA LEU A 17 -25.80 -4.88 -12.36
C LEU A 17 -25.31 -5.75 -13.53
N TYR A 18 -26.15 -6.67 -13.99
CA TYR A 18 -25.82 -7.50 -15.15
C TYR A 18 -25.74 -6.67 -16.44
N GLY A 19 -26.70 -5.77 -16.65
CA GLY A 19 -26.67 -4.82 -17.77
C GLY A 19 -25.41 -3.96 -17.75
N TYR A 20 -25.09 -3.37 -16.61
CA TYR A 20 -23.88 -2.59 -16.40
C TYR A 20 -22.60 -3.38 -16.68
N SER A 21 -22.52 -4.62 -16.22
CA SER A 21 -21.37 -5.49 -16.49
C SER A 21 -21.18 -5.75 -17.99
N GLN A 22 -22.26 -5.86 -18.73
CA GLN A 22 -22.21 -6.00 -20.19
C GLN A 22 -21.75 -4.73 -20.88
N ASP A 23 -22.26 -3.56 -20.47
CA ASP A 23 -21.87 -2.27 -21.01
C ASP A 23 -20.38 -1.98 -20.74
N LEU A 24 -19.92 -2.27 -19.52
CA LEU A 24 -18.52 -2.14 -19.14
C LEU A 24 -17.61 -3.06 -19.98
N THR A 25 -18.05 -4.31 -20.19
CA THR A 25 -17.32 -5.27 -21.04
C THR A 25 -17.24 -4.76 -22.47
N GLY A 26 -18.33 -4.22 -23.03
CA GLY A 26 -18.37 -3.62 -24.36
C GLY A 26 -17.44 -2.41 -24.49
N ALA A 27 -17.44 -1.54 -23.47
CA ALA A 27 -16.56 -0.38 -23.43
C ALA A 27 -15.07 -0.76 -23.38
N PHE A 28 -14.71 -1.75 -22.56
CA PHE A 28 -13.33 -2.27 -22.51
C PHE A 28 -12.91 -2.93 -23.83
N GLN A 29 -13.81 -3.69 -24.49
CA GLN A 29 -13.54 -4.28 -25.79
C GLN A 29 -13.32 -3.22 -26.87
N ALA A 30 -14.08 -2.13 -26.84
CA ALA A 30 -13.90 -1.01 -27.76
C ALA A 30 -12.52 -0.35 -27.57
N VAL A 31 -12.16 -0.02 -26.33
CA VAL A 31 -10.83 0.54 -26.00
C VAL A 31 -9.71 -0.41 -26.42
N TRP A 32 -9.85 -1.70 -26.13
CA TRP A 32 -8.88 -2.72 -26.53
C TRP A 32 -8.70 -2.79 -28.05
N THR A 33 -9.80 -2.75 -28.79
CA THR A 33 -9.79 -2.80 -30.25
C THR A 33 -9.09 -1.57 -30.83
N ASP A 34 -9.37 -0.39 -30.29
CA ASP A 34 -8.77 0.86 -30.75
C ASP A 34 -7.28 0.94 -30.44
N LEU A 35 -6.85 0.49 -29.26
CA LEU A 35 -5.43 0.36 -28.94
C LEU A 35 -4.71 -0.58 -29.92
N GLY A 36 -5.34 -1.69 -30.29
CA GLY A 36 -4.81 -2.63 -31.28
C GLY A 36 -4.73 -2.02 -32.68
N ASN A 37 -5.74 -1.24 -33.10
CA ASN A 37 -5.80 -0.61 -34.39
C ASN A 37 -4.92 0.64 -34.54
N SER A 38 -4.61 1.31 -33.45
CA SER A 38 -3.79 2.53 -33.44
C SER A 38 -2.29 2.27 -33.57
N ALA A 39 -1.89 1.02 -33.75
CA ALA A 39 -0.48 0.58 -33.79
C ALA A 39 0.36 0.97 -32.56
N TYR A 40 -0.29 1.36 -31.45
CA TYR A 40 0.39 1.58 -30.19
C TYR A 40 0.76 0.25 -29.54
N ASN A 41 1.99 0.11 -29.13
CA ASN A 41 2.41 -0.95 -28.24
C ASN A 41 2.67 -0.39 -26.83
N TRP A 42 2.74 -1.26 -25.83
CA TRP A 42 2.95 -0.83 -24.44
C TRP A 42 4.25 -0.04 -24.23
N SER A 43 5.26 -0.25 -25.08
CA SER A 43 6.52 0.50 -25.01
C SER A 43 6.35 1.94 -25.53
N ASP A 44 5.44 2.15 -26.45
CA ASP A 44 5.13 3.50 -26.99
C ASP A 44 4.30 4.28 -25.98
N ILE A 45 3.33 3.62 -25.32
CA ILE A 45 2.52 4.20 -24.24
C ILE A 45 3.42 4.66 -23.08
N SER A 46 4.44 3.90 -22.72
CA SER A 46 5.35 4.26 -21.64
C SER A 46 6.34 5.37 -21.98
N ARG A 47 6.65 5.57 -23.27
CA ARG A 47 7.61 6.56 -23.73
C ARG A 47 7.01 7.92 -24.07
N ASP A 48 5.77 7.94 -24.50
CA ASP A 48 5.15 9.14 -25.06
C ASP A 48 3.76 9.38 -24.49
N SER A 49 3.64 9.25 -23.18
CA SER A 49 2.39 9.45 -22.44
C SER A 49 1.75 10.83 -22.71
N ALA A 50 2.54 11.84 -23.05
CA ALA A 50 2.06 13.18 -23.37
C ALA A 50 1.30 13.24 -24.71
N ASN A 51 1.72 12.47 -25.72
CA ASN A 51 1.03 12.42 -27.03
C ASN A 51 -0.23 11.58 -26.99
N ILE A 52 -0.23 10.49 -26.21
CA ILE A 52 -1.41 9.63 -26.03
C ILE A 52 -2.50 10.35 -25.24
N LEU A 53 -2.13 11.15 -24.24
CA LEU A 53 -3.07 11.96 -23.46
C LEU A 53 -3.68 13.12 -24.27
N ASN A 54 -3.09 13.47 -25.43
CA ASN A 54 -3.63 14.47 -26.35
C ASN A 54 -4.50 13.87 -27.48
N ASP A 55 -4.68 12.56 -27.53
CA ASP A 55 -5.62 11.93 -28.45
C ASP A 55 -7.05 12.15 -27.92
N GLU A 56 -7.76 13.10 -28.51
CA GLU A 56 -9.13 13.48 -28.12
C GLU A 56 -10.07 12.26 -28.12
N GLY A 57 -9.92 11.35 -29.06
CA GLY A 57 -10.76 10.13 -29.16
C GLY A 57 -10.53 9.18 -27.99
N LEU A 58 -9.28 9.01 -27.55
CA LEU A 58 -8.94 8.15 -26.41
C LEU A 58 -9.42 8.78 -25.09
N MET A 59 -9.24 10.10 -24.94
CA MET A 59 -9.70 10.85 -23.76
C MET A 59 -11.23 10.83 -23.62
N GLU A 60 -11.96 10.94 -24.73
CA GLU A 60 -13.42 10.82 -24.73
C GLU A 60 -13.89 9.43 -24.28
N LYS A 61 -13.21 8.37 -24.71
CA LYS A 61 -13.49 7.00 -24.27
C LYS A 61 -13.14 6.76 -22.81
N TYR A 62 -12.04 7.30 -22.31
CA TYR A 62 -11.74 7.27 -20.87
C TYR A 62 -12.78 8.04 -20.05
N ALA A 63 -13.25 9.18 -20.55
CA ALA A 63 -14.31 9.94 -19.91
C ALA A 63 -15.62 9.12 -19.85
N SER A 64 -15.98 8.43 -20.94
CA SER A 64 -17.16 7.56 -20.96
C SER A 64 -17.06 6.37 -19.99
N LEU A 65 -15.87 5.79 -19.80
CA LEU A 65 -15.65 4.74 -18.80
C LEU A 65 -15.85 5.25 -17.36
N ARG A 66 -15.48 6.51 -17.08
CA ARG A 66 -15.69 7.11 -15.76
C ARG A 66 -17.18 7.35 -15.46
N THR A 67 -17.94 7.81 -16.44
CA THR A 67 -19.38 8.09 -16.28
C THR A 67 -20.23 6.83 -16.20
N LEU A 68 -19.72 5.66 -16.62
CA LEU A 68 -20.41 4.37 -16.44
C LEU A 68 -20.59 4.00 -14.94
N GLY A 69 -19.80 4.56 -14.05
CA GLY A 69 -19.94 4.37 -12.60
C GLY A 69 -20.97 5.30 -11.93
N ASP A 70 -21.29 6.44 -12.57
CA ASP A 70 -22.14 7.48 -11.99
C ASP A 70 -23.55 6.99 -11.56
N PRO A 71 -24.24 6.09 -12.31
CA PRO A 71 -25.54 5.58 -11.91
C PRO A 71 -25.54 4.77 -10.62
N PHE A 72 -24.37 4.33 -10.13
CA PHE A 72 -24.25 3.47 -8.96
C PHE A 72 -23.94 4.22 -7.65
N GLU A 73 -23.78 5.55 -7.70
CA GLU A 73 -23.53 6.36 -6.49
C GLU A 73 -24.71 6.35 -5.52
N ASP A 74 -25.94 6.20 -6.03
CA ASP A 74 -27.18 6.23 -5.25
C ASP A 74 -27.78 4.84 -4.95
N TYR A 75 -27.10 3.76 -5.30
CA TYR A 75 -27.63 2.41 -5.06
C TYR A 75 -27.58 2.04 -3.58
N PRO A 76 -28.67 1.45 -3.05
CA PRO A 76 -28.64 0.93 -1.70
C PRO A 76 -27.59 -0.20 -1.58
N SER A 77 -26.83 -0.16 -0.48
CA SER A 77 -25.85 -1.20 -0.20
C SER A 77 -26.48 -2.58 -0.23
N LEU A 78 -25.98 -3.48 -1.03
CA LEU A 78 -26.38 -4.88 -0.98
C LEU A 78 -26.08 -5.42 0.41
N ILE A 79 -27.08 -6.03 1.06
CA ILE A 79 -26.99 -6.62 2.42
C ILE A 79 -26.03 -7.83 2.44
N TYR A 80 -25.39 -8.17 1.35
CA TYR A 80 -24.41 -9.23 1.30
C TYR A 80 -23.06 -8.74 1.82
N ASP A 81 -22.73 -9.19 3.01
CA ASP A 81 -21.49 -8.90 3.72
C ASP A 81 -20.30 -9.72 3.23
N GLY A 82 -20.07 -9.72 1.94
CA GLY A 82 -18.80 -10.21 1.43
C GLY A 82 -17.65 -9.26 1.77
N PRO A 83 -16.40 -9.63 1.48
CA PRO A 83 -15.23 -8.81 1.78
C PRO A 83 -15.23 -7.44 1.09
N PHE A 84 -16.22 -7.15 0.26
CA PHE A 84 -16.40 -5.90 -0.47
C PHE A 84 -17.61 -5.07 0.00
N SER A 85 -18.26 -5.44 1.10
CA SER A 85 -19.44 -4.72 1.57
C SER A 85 -19.08 -3.36 2.18
N GLU A 86 -19.97 -2.37 2.05
CA GLU A 86 -19.70 -0.99 2.44
C GLU A 86 -19.51 -0.77 3.94
N HIS A 87 -20.11 -1.63 4.79
CA HIS A 87 -19.88 -1.50 6.23
C HIS A 87 -18.44 -1.87 6.61
N MET A 88 -17.73 -2.67 5.80
CA MET A 88 -16.28 -2.84 5.94
C MET A 88 -15.52 -1.53 5.72
N LYS A 89 -16.06 -0.61 4.91
CA LYS A 89 -15.50 0.74 4.72
C LYS A 89 -15.76 1.66 5.91
N THR A 90 -16.76 1.34 6.73
CA THR A 90 -17.13 2.12 7.92
C THR A 90 -16.48 1.59 9.20
N VAL A 91 -15.80 0.46 9.16
CA VAL A 91 -14.88 0.08 10.24
C VAL A 91 -13.77 1.13 10.23
N LYS A 92 -13.95 2.15 11.04
CA LYS A 92 -12.87 3.08 11.34
C LYS A 92 -11.80 2.22 11.99
N ASP A 93 -10.74 1.94 11.26
CA ASP A 93 -9.52 1.47 11.89
C ASP A 93 -9.19 2.53 12.95
N PRO A 94 -9.21 2.18 14.24
CA PRO A 94 -8.96 3.17 15.30
C PRO A 94 -7.51 3.69 15.23
N GLY A 95 -6.71 3.18 14.31
CA GLY A 95 -5.28 3.41 14.27
C GLY A 95 -4.58 2.78 15.49
N PRO A 96 -3.31 3.11 15.73
CA PRO A 96 -2.58 2.57 16.86
C PRO A 96 -3.25 2.95 18.19
N GLU A 97 -3.51 1.96 19.04
CA GLU A 97 -4.00 2.19 20.40
C GLU A 97 -2.87 2.63 21.32
N GLY A 98 -3.12 3.64 22.13
CA GLY A 98 -2.15 4.15 23.10
C GLY A 98 -2.32 5.64 23.41
N GLU A 99 -1.49 6.16 24.29
CA GLU A 99 -1.45 7.59 24.61
C GLU A 99 -0.72 8.37 23.51
N GLU A 100 -1.03 9.66 23.40
CA GLU A 100 -0.26 10.55 22.53
C GLU A 100 1.16 10.71 23.04
N VAL A 101 2.11 10.65 22.12
CA VAL A 101 3.51 10.93 22.39
C VAL A 101 3.87 12.34 21.96
N SER A 102 4.80 12.97 22.64
CA SER A 102 5.30 14.26 22.20
C SER A 102 6.24 14.10 20.99
N ARG A 103 6.38 15.17 20.21
CA ARG A 103 7.30 15.22 19.08
C ARG A 103 8.73 14.86 19.52
N GLU A 104 9.18 15.35 20.67
CA GLU A 104 10.51 15.12 21.19
C GLU A 104 10.76 13.63 21.49
N LYS A 105 9.77 12.92 22.02
CA LYS A 105 9.85 11.47 22.21
C LYS A 105 9.90 10.71 20.90
N ALA A 106 9.12 11.15 19.91
CA ALA A 106 9.15 10.56 18.59
C ALA A 106 10.50 10.78 17.90
N GLU A 107 11.08 11.98 18.04
CA GLU A 107 12.41 12.33 17.52
C GLU A 107 13.51 11.48 18.19
N GLU A 108 13.47 11.31 19.51
CA GLU A 108 14.37 10.42 20.24
C GLU A 108 14.26 8.97 19.74
N TYR A 109 13.05 8.47 19.53
CA TYR A 109 12.83 7.13 19.01
C TYR A 109 13.39 6.95 17.59
N VAL A 110 13.20 7.95 16.71
CA VAL A 110 13.82 7.96 15.37
C VAL A 110 15.34 7.93 15.48
N GLY A 111 15.94 8.72 16.39
CA GLY A 111 17.38 8.68 16.65
C GLY A 111 17.87 7.29 17.09
N GLN A 112 17.08 6.58 17.89
CA GLN A 112 17.39 5.22 18.33
C GLN A 112 17.33 4.19 17.17
N LEU A 113 16.39 4.33 16.23
CA LEU A 113 16.32 3.46 15.05
C LEU A 113 17.60 3.51 14.20
N PHE A 114 18.27 4.64 14.16
CA PHE A 114 19.49 4.87 13.38
C PHE A 114 20.73 5.08 14.23
N GLN A 115 20.72 4.69 15.50
CA GLN A 115 21.84 4.95 16.44
C GLN A 115 23.20 4.46 15.95
N ALA A 116 23.24 3.42 15.13
CA ALA A 116 24.47 2.88 14.54
C ALA A 116 25.18 3.86 13.59
N TYR A 117 24.47 4.88 13.10
CA TYR A 117 24.92 5.80 12.06
C TYR A 117 25.21 7.23 12.57
N THR A 118 25.05 7.49 13.85
CA THR A 118 25.16 8.84 14.41
C THR A 118 24.29 9.85 13.64
N PRO A 119 22.95 9.68 13.68
CA PRO A 119 22.04 10.41 12.82
C PRO A 119 21.87 11.87 13.24
N ALA A 120 21.63 12.75 12.27
CA ALA A 120 21.01 14.05 12.48
C ALA A 120 19.53 13.92 12.10
N VAL A 121 18.65 14.10 13.11
CA VAL A 121 17.19 13.98 12.95
C VAL A 121 16.62 15.38 12.82
N GLU A 122 15.82 15.60 11.78
CA GLU A 122 15.13 16.86 11.48
C GLU A 122 13.62 16.59 11.44
N TYR A 123 12.85 17.32 12.23
CA TYR A 123 11.39 17.29 12.15
C TYR A 123 10.92 18.05 10.91
N VAL A 124 10.17 17.40 10.05
CA VAL A 124 9.67 17.96 8.78
C VAL A 124 8.26 18.54 8.96
N GLY A 125 7.40 17.84 9.68
CA GLY A 125 6.01 18.29 9.85
C GLY A 125 5.13 17.24 10.52
N THR A 126 3.87 17.62 10.69
CA THR A 126 2.79 16.69 11.07
C THR A 126 1.92 16.46 9.84
N GLU A 127 1.74 15.21 9.50
CA GLU A 127 0.98 14.79 8.32
C GLU A 127 -0.06 13.74 8.68
N THR A 128 -0.85 13.32 7.72
CA THR A 128 -1.80 12.21 7.86
C THR A 128 -1.41 11.11 6.89
N ASN A 129 -1.03 9.95 7.41
CA ASN A 129 -0.78 8.74 6.63
C ASN A 129 -2.05 7.87 6.70
N GLY A 130 -2.85 7.87 5.63
CA GLY A 130 -4.19 7.31 5.65
C GLY A 130 -5.09 8.03 6.64
N ILE A 131 -5.43 7.38 7.76
CA ILE A 131 -6.22 7.95 8.87
C ILE A 131 -5.37 8.24 10.11
N ILE A 132 -4.07 7.94 10.06
CA ILE A 132 -3.16 8.04 11.20
C ILE A 132 -2.43 9.39 11.14
N GLU A 133 -2.56 10.20 12.19
CA GLU A 133 -1.73 11.39 12.34
C GLU A 133 -0.29 10.98 12.72
N VAL A 134 0.67 11.50 11.98
CA VAL A 134 2.09 11.16 12.15
C VAL A 134 2.95 12.40 12.33
N TYR A 135 4.06 12.24 13.01
CA TYR A 135 5.20 13.14 12.96
C TYR A 135 6.15 12.62 11.89
N SER A 136 6.48 13.45 10.91
CA SER A 136 7.40 13.13 9.82
C SER A 136 8.78 13.68 10.10
N PHE A 137 9.79 12.84 9.94
CA PHE A 137 11.19 13.17 10.17
C PHE A 137 12.03 12.85 8.95
N LYS A 138 13.03 13.69 8.73
CA LYS A 138 14.13 13.42 7.83
C LYS A 138 15.38 13.11 8.66
N VAL A 139 16.03 12.02 8.35
CA VAL A 139 17.26 11.58 9.02
C VAL A 139 18.40 11.62 8.02
N THR A 140 19.49 12.29 8.37
CA THR A 140 20.69 12.34 7.54
C THR A 140 21.87 11.82 8.32
N PHE A 141 22.77 11.09 7.65
CA PHE A 141 23.98 10.53 8.25
C PHE A 141 25.03 10.20 7.18
N GLY A 142 26.24 9.93 7.66
CA GLY A 142 27.42 9.74 6.82
C GLY A 142 28.15 11.05 6.51
N GLU A 143 29.26 10.93 5.80
CA GLU A 143 30.04 12.10 5.35
C GLU A 143 29.20 12.93 4.37
N GLU A 144 29.12 14.25 4.59
CA GLU A 144 28.34 15.19 3.77
C GLU A 144 26.84 14.83 3.64
N ASN A 145 26.25 14.13 4.64
CA ASN A 145 24.86 13.65 4.61
C ASN A 145 24.54 12.75 3.40
N ALA A 146 25.47 11.88 3.05
CA ALA A 146 25.37 10.99 1.89
C ALA A 146 24.17 10.04 1.93
N HIS A 147 23.65 9.74 3.13
CA HIS A 147 22.50 8.86 3.32
C HIS A 147 21.33 9.60 3.96
N VAL A 148 20.14 9.31 3.46
CA VAL A 148 18.90 9.96 3.89
C VAL A 148 17.85 8.89 4.17
N ALA A 149 17.15 9.03 5.30
CA ALA A 149 15.93 8.30 5.57
C ALA A 149 14.76 9.26 5.85
N TYR A 150 13.57 8.83 5.51
CA TYR A 150 12.31 9.48 5.88
C TYR A 150 11.54 8.52 6.77
N VAL A 151 11.02 9.03 7.87
CA VAL A 151 10.38 8.21 8.91
C VAL A 151 9.13 8.90 9.41
N ASP A 152 8.03 8.14 9.47
CA ASP A 152 6.79 8.60 10.06
C ASP A 152 6.49 7.82 11.34
N ILE A 153 6.26 8.55 12.41
CA ILE A 153 5.91 8.02 13.72
C ILE A 153 4.49 8.47 14.08
N SER A 154 3.62 7.53 14.43
CA SER A 154 2.25 7.87 14.84
C SER A 154 2.26 8.78 16.08
N LYS A 155 1.44 9.81 16.08
CA LYS A 155 1.24 10.68 17.25
C LYS A 155 0.65 9.88 18.42
N LYS A 156 -0.25 8.98 18.12
CA LYS A 156 -0.84 8.06 19.09
C LYS A 156 0.01 6.79 19.18
N ALA A 157 0.39 6.41 20.35
CA ALA A 157 1.23 5.25 20.67
C ALA A 157 2.72 5.33 20.24
N GLY A 158 3.15 6.32 19.45
CA GLY A 158 4.56 6.48 19.04
C GLY A 158 5.10 5.31 18.21
N LYS A 159 4.27 4.70 17.36
CA LYS A 159 4.67 3.55 16.54
C LYS A 159 5.27 4.00 15.21
N LEU A 160 6.21 3.23 14.69
CA LEU A 160 6.72 3.39 13.33
C LEU A 160 5.58 3.08 12.34
N CYS A 161 5.23 4.05 11.49
CA CYS A 161 4.20 3.90 10.46
C CYS A 161 4.80 3.72 9.07
N SER A 162 5.84 4.49 8.76
CA SER A 162 6.58 4.31 7.52
C SER A 162 8.07 4.60 7.71
N MET A 163 8.89 3.96 6.90
CA MET A 163 10.31 4.25 6.82
C MET A 163 10.81 3.99 5.40
N ILE A 164 11.49 4.96 4.82
CA ILE A 164 12.22 4.80 3.57
C ILE A 164 13.65 5.23 3.83
N PHE A 165 14.57 4.28 3.76
CA PHE A 165 15.99 4.53 3.93
C PHE A 165 16.72 4.36 2.58
N ASN A 166 17.22 5.45 2.06
CA ASN A 166 17.95 5.48 0.81
C ASN A 166 19.45 5.39 1.10
N ARG A 167 20.04 4.27 0.75
CA ARG A 167 21.48 4.03 0.78
C ARG A 167 21.91 3.19 -0.42
N ASP A 168 23.18 3.25 -0.75
CA ASP A 168 23.76 2.36 -1.72
C ASP A 168 23.79 0.92 -1.19
N VAL A 169 23.29 -0.02 -1.98
CA VAL A 169 23.31 -1.45 -1.66
C VAL A 169 24.31 -2.17 -2.54
N GLY A 170 25.26 -2.81 -1.88
CA GLY A 170 26.31 -3.59 -2.52
C GLY A 170 25.82 -4.89 -3.16
N GLU A 171 26.76 -5.76 -3.52
CA GLU A 171 26.46 -7.07 -4.05
C GLU A 171 25.70 -7.93 -3.00
N ALA A 172 24.77 -8.76 -3.48
CA ALA A 172 23.98 -9.62 -2.62
C ALA A 172 24.86 -10.66 -1.94
N ALA A 173 24.89 -10.62 -0.60
CA ALA A 173 25.58 -11.60 0.26
C ALA A 173 24.60 -12.55 0.95
N LEU A 174 23.32 -12.18 1.01
CA LEU A 174 22.26 -12.98 1.65
C LEU A 174 21.33 -13.59 0.61
N SER A 175 20.85 -14.79 0.90
CA SER A 175 19.74 -15.37 0.16
C SER A 175 18.41 -14.64 0.49
N PRO A 176 17.41 -14.68 -0.40
CA PRO A 176 16.09 -14.10 -0.13
C PRO A 176 15.47 -14.62 1.17
N THR A 177 15.62 -15.90 1.47
CA THR A 177 15.09 -16.49 2.71
C THR A 177 15.79 -15.93 3.97
N GLN A 178 17.09 -15.64 3.89
CA GLN A 178 17.81 -15.00 4.99
C GLN A 178 17.35 -13.55 5.20
N ALA A 179 17.08 -12.82 4.12
CA ALA A 179 16.54 -11.47 4.18
C ALA A 179 15.12 -11.46 4.76
N VAL A 180 14.24 -12.40 4.40
CA VAL A 180 12.91 -12.54 5.02
C VAL A 180 13.05 -12.75 6.53
N LYS A 181 13.95 -13.62 6.99
CA LYS A 181 14.20 -13.80 8.43
C LYS A 181 14.78 -12.55 9.11
N ALA A 182 15.55 -11.73 8.39
CA ALA A 182 16.03 -10.46 8.92
C ALA A 182 14.87 -9.48 9.14
N GLY A 183 13.92 -9.43 8.21
CA GLY A 183 12.68 -8.65 8.36
C GLY A 183 11.82 -9.13 9.54
N GLU A 184 11.68 -10.43 9.76
CA GLU A 184 10.98 -11.00 10.94
C GLU A 184 11.61 -10.50 12.24
N ARG A 185 12.94 -10.62 12.37
CA ARG A 185 13.65 -10.12 13.56
C ARG A 185 13.52 -8.62 13.76
N TYR A 186 13.49 -7.87 12.70
CA TYR A 186 13.26 -6.43 12.77
C TYR A 186 11.86 -6.13 13.32
N LEU A 187 10.83 -6.81 12.84
CA LEU A 187 9.46 -6.68 13.35
C LEU A 187 9.36 -7.06 14.83
N GLU A 188 9.99 -8.16 15.24
CA GLU A 188 10.08 -8.56 16.65
C GLU A 188 10.73 -7.46 17.50
N SER A 189 11.80 -6.81 17.01
CA SER A 189 12.47 -5.72 17.70
C SER A 189 11.60 -4.48 17.89
N LEU A 190 10.62 -4.26 16.99
CA LEU A 190 9.61 -3.20 17.08
C LEU A 190 8.40 -3.59 17.95
N GLY A 191 8.37 -4.83 18.47
CA GLY A 191 7.29 -5.36 19.29
C GLY A 191 6.13 -5.97 18.52
N TYR A 192 6.28 -6.22 17.21
CA TYR A 192 5.33 -7.00 16.43
C TYR A 192 5.58 -8.49 16.67
N THR A 193 4.73 -9.10 17.50
CA THR A 193 4.75 -10.55 17.74
C THR A 193 3.77 -11.27 16.81
N ASP A 194 3.99 -12.56 16.61
CA ASP A 194 3.09 -13.43 15.83
C ASP A 194 2.91 -13.00 14.36
N MET A 195 3.90 -12.31 13.80
CA MET A 195 3.93 -11.96 12.39
C MET A 195 4.56 -13.09 11.57
N LYS A 196 3.94 -13.42 10.45
CA LYS A 196 4.41 -14.46 9.53
C LYS A 196 4.50 -13.92 8.11
N SER A 197 5.62 -14.21 7.45
CA SER A 197 5.76 -13.88 6.04
C SER A 197 4.74 -14.64 5.20
N SER A 198 3.88 -13.89 4.51
CA SER A 198 2.85 -14.42 3.61
C SER A 198 3.29 -14.43 2.15
N TYR A 199 4.15 -13.48 1.77
CA TYR A 199 4.68 -13.34 0.42
C TYR A 199 5.96 -12.52 0.43
N TYR A 200 6.86 -12.77 -0.50
CA TYR A 200 7.99 -11.88 -0.77
C TYR A 200 8.31 -11.80 -2.27
N SER A 201 8.91 -10.70 -2.66
CA SER A 201 9.46 -10.50 -4.01
C SER A 201 10.91 -10.06 -3.94
N VAL A 202 11.67 -10.35 -4.98
CA VAL A 202 13.07 -9.94 -5.12
C VAL A 202 13.18 -8.97 -6.28
N GLN A 203 13.75 -7.81 -6.02
CA GLN A 203 13.99 -6.81 -7.06
C GLN A 203 15.39 -6.22 -6.89
N GLY A 204 16.26 -6.48 -7.85
CA GLY A 204 17.67 -6.13 -7.72
C GLY A 204 18.28 -6.76 -6.48
N ASN A 205 18.98 -5.97 -5.67
CA ASN A 205 19.60 -6.40 -4.42
C ASN A 205 18.70 -6.20 -3.19
N TYR A 206 17.39 -6.26 -3.36
CA TYR A 206 16.41 -6.12 -2.29
C TYR A 206 15.40 -7.26 -2.27
N VAL A 207 14.96 -7.60 -1.06
CA VAL A 207 13.75 -8.40 -0.83
C VAL A 207 12.70 -7.50 -0.20
N THR A 208 11.50 -7.48 -0.76
CA THR A 208 10.32 -6.90 -0.12
C THR A 208 9.40 -8.04 0.31
N ALA A 209 9.18 -8.15 1.61
CA ALA A 209 8.37 -9.20 2.21
C ALA A 209 7.15 -8.61 2.92
N ASN A 210 6.01 -9.28 2.77
CA ASN A 210 4.77 -8.98 3.45
C ASN A 210 4.63 -9.91 4.66
N TYR A 211 4.40 -9.33 5.82
CA TYR A 211 4.18 -10.05 7.07
C TYR A 211 2.77 -9.77 7.55
N SER A 212 2.03 -10.81 7.83
CA SER A 212 0.66 -10.71 8.33
C SER A 212 0.57 -11.32 9.72
N TYR A 213 -0.29 -10.75 10.55
CA TYR A 213 -0.57 -11.33 11.86
C TYR A 213 -1.09 -12.76 11.71
N TYR A 214 -0.56 -13.67 12.51
CA TYR A 214 -0.87 -15.09 12.45
C TYR A 214 -1.26 -15.61 13.83
N LYS A 215 -2.47 -16.12 13.94
CA LYS A 215 -2.96 -16.70 15.18
C LYS A 215 -3.84 -17.89 14.91
N ASP A 216 -3.68 -18.95 15.70
CA ASP A 216 -4.53 -20.17 15.68
C ASP A 216 -4.67 -20.80 14.27
N GLY A 217 -3.62 -20.74 13.45
CA GLY A 217 -3.63 -21.28 12.08
C GLY A 217 -4.19 -20.33 11.02
N ILE A 218 -4.64 -19.13 11.42
CA ILE A 218 -5.27 -18.12 10.53
C ILE A 218 -4.30 -16.98 10.27
N ILE A 219 -4.21 -16.55 9.01
CA ILE A 219 -3.48 -15.35 8.58
C ILE A 219 -4.47 -14.20 8.47
N TYR A 220 -4.19 -13.10 9.17
CA TYR A 220 -4.98 -11.88 9.15
C TYR A 220 -4.37 -10.90 8.14
N TYR A 221 -4.83 -10.94 6.89
CA TYR A 221 -4.28 -10.10 5.82
C TYR A 221 -4.50 -8.59 6.00
N PRO A 222 -5.59 -8.09 6.62
CA PRO A 222 -5.72 -6.66 6.90
C PRO A 222 -4.61 -6.09 7.78
N ASP A 223 -4.06 -6.92 8.68
CA ASP A 223 -2.97 -6.55 9.58
C ASP A 223 -1.61 -6.92 8.95
N MET A 224 -1.34 -6.32 7.82
CA MET A 224 -0.14 -6.61 7.04
C MET A 224 0.88 -5.48 7.14
N VAL A 225 2.12 -5.86 7.37
CA VAL A 225 3.28 -4.97 7.35
C VAL A 225 4.20 -5.39 6.21
N LYS A 226 4.68 -4.42 5.46
CA LYS A 226 5.63 -4.62 4.38
C LYS A 226 7.02 -4.17 4.81
N VAL A 227 8.01 -5.04 4.67
CA VAL A 227 9.40 -4.74 5.02
C VAL A 227 10.30 -4.97 3.82
N LYS A 228 11.12 -3.97 3.50
CA LYS A 228 12.14 -4.04 2.45
C LYS A 228 13.51 -4.23 3.08
N VAL A 229 14.21 -5.27 2.68
CA VAL A 229 15.50 -5.69 3.23
C VAL A 229 16.55 -5.70 2.13
N ALA A 230 17.70 -5.11 2.39
CA ALA A 230 18.85 -5.12 1.50
C ALA A 230 19.60 -6.45 1.60
N LEU A 231 19.96 -7.02 0.44
CA LEU A 231 20.60 -8.35 0.37
C LEU A 231 22.10 -8.35 0.67
N ASP A 232 22.74 -7.20 0.72
CA ASP A 232 24.15 -7.09 1.08
C ASP A 232 24.41 -7.31 2.58
N THR A 233 23.62 -6.70 3.44
CA THR A 233 23.81 -6.71 4.90
C THR A 233 22.63 -7.31 5.67
N GLY A 234 21.45 -7.41 5.08
CA GLY A 234 20.22 -7.77 5.76
C GLY A 234 19.56 -6.59 6.50
N GLU A 235 20.01 -5.38 6.22
CA GLU A 235 19.46 -4.16 6.80
C GLU A 235 18.09 -3.85 6.22
N VAL A 236 17.16 -3.41 7.10
CA VAL A 236 15.84 -2.95 6.68
C VAL A 236 15.96 -1.53 6.12
N THR A 237 15.54 -1.37 4.87
CA THR A 237 15.58 -0.11 4.13
C THR A 237 14.19 0.45 3.82
N GLY A 238 13.14 -0.28 4.17
CA GLY A 238 11.76 0.17 4.03
C GLY A 238 10.83 -0.56 4.98
N PHE A 239 9.84 0.18 5.47
CA PHE A 239 8.78 -0.31 6.35
C PHE A 239 7.48 0.45 6.01
N GLU A 240 6.38 -0.29 5.89
CA GLU A 240 5.05 0.26 5.57
C GLU A 240 3.95 -0.61 6.18
#